data_9d851c044b73bcfa092226008616e73d
#
_entry.id   9d851c044b73bcfa092226008616e73d
#
_cell.length_a   1.000
_cell.length_b   1.000
_cell.length_c   1.000
_cell.angle_alpha   90.00
_cell.angle_beta   90.00
_cell.angle_gamma   90.00
#
_symmetry.space_group_name_H-M   'P 1'
#
loop_
_entity.id
_entity.type
_entity.pdbx_description
1 polymer ?
#
loop_
_entity_poly.entity_id
_entity_poly.type
_entity_poly.pdbx_seq_one_letter_code
_entity_poly.pdbx_strand_id
1 'polypeptide(L)'
;MERGQREPAAQPCIEVGRYVGALDPSRPYCFPQVGSYFRRFWESKGLKPSVGSLSPFPSAAPVYAPHYPTTGQIGGFYQHLDRPVIFTEYCHTLGISFEDHDRQWDIIERTPGIAGGAVWEWADQGMPFKSNSEKGIVNSDRYGYEERVFTSSDGGFEMYGNKGTDGLLYADRTPLPNYYELQHNYARAFVSSIEGDTVNIVNRYDFLNLKDNVTFHWTLTNDRDTVMQGAFSPDCTPRNSTTYTLRLPRQSGLSLLQFDVVDAQGHRFLQQSFVLNKRIISKSEE
;
A
#
# COMPACT_ATOMS: atom_id res chain seq x y z
N MET A 1 35.48 1.67 33.52
CA MET A 1 34.00 1.76 33.61
C MET A 1 33.53 2.78 32.57
N GLU A 2 33.26 2.35 31.36
CA GLU A 2 32.67 3.20 30.32
C GLU A 2 31.20 3.37 30.64
N ARG A 3 30.81 4.58 30.99
CA ARG A 3 29.41 4.98 31.04
C ARG A 3 28.93 5.06 29.60
N GLY A 4 28.26 3.99 29.14
CA GLY A 4 27.53 4.03 27.89
C GLY A 4 26.51 5.18 27.96
N GLN A 5 26.72 6.22 27.16
CA GLN A 5 25.76 7.29 26.97
C GLN A 5 24.54 6.67 26.28
N ARG A 6 23.56 6.29 27.07
CA ARG A 6 22.23 5.92 26.56
C ARG A 6 21.55 7.20 26.13
N GLU A 7 21.03 7.23 24.91
CA GLU A 7 20.26 8.40 24.47
C GLU A 7 19.04 8.59 25.38
N PRO A 8 18.88 9.76 26.01
CA PRO A 8 17.79 10.02 26.95
C PRO A 8 16.40 9.90 26.32
N ALA A 9 16.28 10.16 25.02
CA ALA A 9 14.99 10.15 24.29
C ALA A 9 14.47 8.73 23.97
N ALA A 10 15.34 7.74 23.87
CA ALA A 10 14.93 6.36 23.56
C ALA A 10 14.53 5.56 24.83
N GLN A 11 15.03 5.95 25.99
CA GLN A 11 14.80 5.23 27.24
C GLN A 11 13.30 5.17 27.63
N PRO A 12 12.51 6.25 27.57
CA PRO A 12 11.07 6.16 27.85
C PRO A 12 10.34 5.20 26.93
N CYS A 13 10.67 5.19 25.63
CA CYS A 13 10.07 4.25 24.68
C CYS A 13 10.37 2.80 25.02
N ILE A 14 11.60 2.51 25.43
CA ILE A 14 12.02 1.17 25.86
C ILE A 14 11.23 0.70 27.10
N GLU A 15 11.08 1.57 28.09
CA GLU A 15 10.34 1.23 29.30
C GLU A 15 8.85 1.04 29.05
N VAL A 16 8.24 1.89 28.21
CA VAL A 16 6.84 1.72 27.78
C VAL A 16 6.68 0.38 27.05
N GLY A 17 7.59 0.02 26.16
CA GLY A 17 7.53 -1.25 25.44
C GLY A 17 7.65 -2.47 26.34
N ARG A 18 8.56 -2.43 27.29
CA ARG A 18 8.66 -3.49 28.30
C ARG A 18 7.38 -3.64 29.10
N TYR A 19 6.78 -2.52 29.48
CA TYR A 19 5.52 -2.51 30.22
C TYR A 19 4.37 -3.09 29.38
N VAL A 20 4.22 -2.66 28.14
CA VAL A 20 3.21 -3.18 27.20
C VAL A 20 3.40 -4.67 26.95
N GLY A 21 4.64 -5.12 26.69
CA GLY A 21 4.94 -6.52 26.50
C GLY A 21 4.73 -7.39 27.76
N ALA A 22 4.87 -6.80 28.95
CA ALA A 22 4.52 -7.48 30.20
C ALA A 22 3.02 -7.59 30.43
N LEU A 23 2.24 -6.61 29.97
CA LEU A 23 0.77 -6.64 30.05
C LEU A 23 0.16 -7.65 29.08
N ASP A 24 0.69 -7.76 27.88
CA ASP A 24 0.25 -8.74 26.88
C ASP A 24 1.43 -9.43 26.20
N PRO A 25 1.95 -10.51 26.80
CA PRO A 25 3.07 -11.26 26.22
C PRO A 25 2.69 -12.10 25.01
N SER A 26 1.40 -12.17 24.65
CA SER A 26 0.91 -12.93 23.50
C SER A 26 1.08 -12.20 22.17
N ARG A 27 1.30 -10.87 22.19
CA ARG A 27 1.44 -10.04 21.00
C ARG A 27 2.80 -9.35 20.95
N PRO A 28 3.50 -9.40 19.80
CA PRO A 28 4.68 -8.58 19.60
C PRO A 28 4.28 -7.09 19.50
N TYR A 29 5.14 -6.25 20.03
CA TYR A 29 4.98 -4.80 19.91
C TYR A 29 6.10 -4.19 19.07
N CYS A 30 5.86 -3.00 18.55
CA CYS A 30 6.85 -2.20 17.84
C CYS A 30 6.79 -0.75 18.29
N PHE A 31 7.85 -0.01 17.99
CA PHE A 31 7.90 1.43 18.15
C PHE A 31 8.17 2.09 16.81
N PRO A 32 7.25 2.95 16.33
CA PRO A 32 7.48 3.72 15.12
C PRO A 32 8.77 4.55 15.20
N GLN A 33 9.48 4.66 14.07
CA GLN A 33 10.70 5.48 13.87
C GLN A 33 11.94 5.10 14.70
N VAL A 34 11.84 4.17 15.59
CA VAL A 34 13.00 3.84 16.43
C VAL A 34 14.21 3.44 15.58
N GLY A 35 14.00 2.71 14.49
CA GLY A 35 15.06 2.39 13.53
C GLY A 35 15.67 3.62 12.83
N SER A 36 14.87 4.64 12.49
CA SER A 36 15.37 5.87 11.85
C SER A 36 16.14 6.78 12.81
N TYR A 37 15.76 6.80 14.07
CA TYR A 37 16.51 7.53 15.11
C TYR A 37 17.93 6.98 15.25
N PHE A 38 18.09 5.66 15.26
CA PHE A 38 19.39 5.00 15.36
C PHE A 38 20.26 5.26 14.15
N ARG A 39 19.72 5.27 12.95
CA ARG A 39 20.50 5.62 11.76
C ARG A 39 21.13 7.01 11.89
N ARG A 40 20.35 8.04 12.25
CA ARG A 40 20.82 9.41 12.45
C ARG A 40 21.84 9.50 13.59
N PHE A 41 21.64 8.74 14.66
CA PHE A 41 22.59 8.65 15.74
C PHE A 41 23.93 8.07 15.29
N TRP A 42 23.94 6.95 14.60
CA TRP A 42 25.16 6.34 14.10
C TRP A 42 25.86 7.22 13.06
N GLU A 43 25.11 7.82 12.14
CA GLU A 43 25.62 8.78 11.16
C GLU A 43 26.22 10.02 11.84
N SER A 44 25.60 10.53 12.90
CA SER A 44 26.13 11.66 13.68
C SER A 44 27.44 11.33 14.40
N LYS A 45 27.73 10.06 14.62
CA LYS A 45 28.98 9.54 15.18
C LYS A 45 30.01 9.13 14.11
N GLY A 46 29.72 9.41 12.83
CA GLY A 46 30.58 9.02 11.71
C GLY A 46 30.64 7.50 11.47
N LEU A 47 29.69 6.74 12.04
CA LEU A 47 29.60 5.30 11.91
C LEU A 47 28.56 4.94 10.84
N LYS A 48 28.92 4.06 9.91
CA LYS A 48 27.95 3.48 8.99
C LYS A 48 27.23 2.35 9.72
N PRO A 49 25.90 2.40 9.86
CA PRO A 49 25.16 1.29 10.46
C PRO A 49 25.35 0.03 9.62
N SER A 50 25.97 -0.98 10.20
CA SER A 50 25.95 -2.35 9.67
C SER A 50 24.68 -3.06 10.18
N VAL A 51 24.26 -4.12 9.49
CA VAL A 51 23.11 -4.93 9.91
C VAL A 51 23.25 -5.35 11.39
N GLY A 52 24.46 -5.68 11.83
CA GLY A 52 24.74 -6.02 13.22
C GLY A 52 24.71 -4.84 14.20
N SER A 53 24.87 -3.59 13.73
CA SER A 53 24.87 -2.39 14.60
C SER A 53 23.49 -1.91 15.00
N LEU A 54 22.43 -2.44 14.41
CA LEU A 54 21.04 -2.24 14.86
C LEU A 54 20.67 -3.14 16.04
N SER A 55 21.54 -4.10 16.37
CA SER A 55 21.34 -5.11 17.39
C SER A 55 21.21 -4.61 18.85
N PRO A 56 21.77 -3.48 19.31
CA PRO A 56 21.59 -3.05 20.71
C PRO A 56 20.17 -2.63 21.09
N PHE A 57 19.38 -2.17 20.12
CA PHE A 57 18.00 -1.77 20.35
C PHE A 57 17.01 -2.93 20.38
N PRO A 58 17.28 -3.96 19.69
CA PRO A 58 16.40 -5.08 19.47
C PRO A 58 15.97 -5.89 20.68
N SER A 59 16.73 -5.88 21.77
CA SER A 59 16.30 -6.58 22.99
C SER A 59 15.02 -6.01 23.61
N ALA A 60 14.61 -4.79 23.19
CA ALA A 60 13.46 -4.09 23.73
C ALA A 60 12.24 -4.11 22.80
N ALA A 61 12.41 -4.33 21.49
CA ALA A 61 11.30 -4.36 20.53
C ALA A 61 11.41 -5.61 19.64
N PRO A 62 10.44 -6.53 19.70
CA PRO A 62 10.46 -7.77 18.93
C PRO A 62 10.24 -7.55 17.42
N VAL A 63 9.81 -6.37 16.99
CA VAL A 63 9.56 -6.02 15.59
C VAL A 63 10.19 -4.67 15.29
N TYR A 64 10.88 -4.56 14.14
CA TYR A 64 11.36 -3.27 13.62
C TYR A 64 10.21 -2.51 12.94
N ALA A 65 10.13 -1.21 13.20
CA ALA A 65 9.07 -0.35 12.71
C ALA A 65 9.60 0.96 12.12
N PRO A 66 10.38 0.91 11.02
CA PRO A 66 10.88 2.12 10.37
C PRO A 66 9.79 2.84 9.59
N HIS A 67 10.01 4.15 9.35
CA HIS A 67 9.18 4.98 8.48
C HIS A 67 9.91 5.29 7.18
N TYR A 68 9.15 5.39 6.11
CA TYR A 68 9.58 5.87 4.77
C TYR A 68 10.88 5.23 4.28
N PRO A 69 10.95 3.91 4.18
CA PRO A 69 12.10 3.27 3.58
C PRO A 69 12.13 3.55 2.08
N THR A 70 13.31 3.81 1.53
CA THR A 70 13.47 3.84 0.08
C THR A 70 13.38 2.43 -0.50
N THR A 71 13.02 2.30 -1.77
CA THR A 71 13.01 1.04 -2.51
C THR A 71 14.33 0.27 -2.37
N GLY A 72 15.47 0.98 -2.43
CA GLY A 72 16.79 0.39 -2.23
C GLY A 72 17.03 -0.13 -0.81
N GLN A 73 16.47 0.51 0.21
CA GLN A 73 16.56 0.04 1.60
C GLN A 73 15.71 -1.22 1.81
N ILE A 74 14.51 -1.28 1.24
CA ILE A 74 13.65 -2.46 1.32
C ILE A 74 14.36 -3.65 0.68
N GLY A 75 14.87 -3.50 -0.54
CA GLY A 75 15.52 -4.57 -1.29
C GLY A 75 16.92 -4.96 -0.81
N GLY A 76 17.63 -4.08 -0.09
CA GLY A 76 19.01 -4.32 0.31
C GLY A 76 19.21 -4.51 1.82
N PHE A 77 18.60 -3.63 2.61
CA PHE A 77 18.92 -3.54 4.04
C PHE A 77 17.96 -4.35 4.90
N TYR A 78 16.64 -4.16 4.74
CA TYR A 78 15.67 -4.74 5.66
C TYR A 78 15.47 -6.25 5.50
N GLN A 79 15.86 -6.84 4.38
CA GLN A 79 15.79 -8.28 4.17
C GLN A 79 16.83 -9.08 4.98
N HIS A 80 17.82 -8.42 5.60
CA HIS A 80 18.91 -9.07 6.33
C HIS A 80 18.83 -8.88 7.85
N LEU A 81 17.69 -8.41 8.35
CA LEU A 81 17.50 -8.19 9.77
C LEU A 81 17.17 -9.51 10.51
N ASP A 82 17.47 -9.51 11.81
CA ASP A 82 17.32 -10.67 12.70
C ASP A 82 15.89 -10.87 13.23
N ARG A 83 14.96 -10.03 12.83
CA ARG A 83 13.57 -10.05 13.29
C ARG A 83 12.62 -9.40 12.27
N PRO A 84 11.31 -9.61 12.40
CA PRO A 84 10.32 -9.06 11.50
C PRO A 84 10.39 -7.53 11.39
N VAL A 85 10.10 -7.04 10.21
CA VAL A 85 10.01 -5.60 9.89
C VAL A 85 8.57 -5.28 9.48
N ILE A 86 7.99 -4.22 10.03
CA ILE A 86 6.75 -3.60 9.55
C ILE A 86 7.01 -2.11 9.32
N PHE A 87 6.70 -1.63 8.12
CA PHE A 87 6.79 -0.20 7.83
C PHE A 87 5.53 0.47 8.37
N THR A 88 5.66 1.17 9.51
CA THR A 88 4.51 1.83 10.14
C THR A 88 4.03 3.05 9.39
N GLU A 89 4.87 3.61 8.53
CA GLU A 89 4.54 4.57 7.47
C GLU A 89 5.44 4.30 6.26
N TYR A 90 4.88 4.19 5.07
CA TYR A 90 5.64 4.11 3.83
C TYR A 90 4.81 4.61 2.65
N CYS A 91 5.44 4.86 1.51
CA CYS A 91 4.79 5.36 0.29
C CYS A 91 3.87 6.54 0.58
N HIS A 92 4.49 7.65 1.01
CA HIS A 92 3.77 8.89 1.31
C HIS A 92 3.02 9.37 0.06
N THR A 93 1.71 9.47 0.17
CA THR A 93 0.91 10.05 -0.91
C THR A 93 0.98 11.58 -0.81
N LEU A 94 1.34 12.24 -1.89
CA LEU A 94 1.38 13.71 -1.98
C LEU A 94 0.55 14.12 -3.20
N GLY A 95 -0.75 14.25 -3.01
CA GLY A 95 -1.69 14.46 -4.09
C GLY A 95 -1.72 13.26 -5.04
N ILE A 96 -1.24 13.40 -6.27
CA ILE A 96 -1.18 12.30 -7.26
C ILE A 96 0.14 11.51 -7.24
N SER A 97 1.09 11.89 -6.38
CA SER A 97 2.36 11.17 -6.25
C SER A 97 2.21 10.00 -5.28
N PHE A 98 2.72 8.83 -5.67
CA PHE A 98 2.64 7.61 -4.85
C PHE A 98 3.97 6.86 -4.84
N GLU A 99 5.03 7.57 -4.67
CA GLU A 99 6.44 7.08 -4.50
C GLU A 99 6.77 5.80 -5.25
N ASP A 100 6.91 5.06 -5.82
CA ASP A 100 7.35 3.74 -6.34
C ASP A 100 6.66 2.56 -5.61
N HIS A 101 5.37 2.74 -5.22
CA HIS A 101 4.64 1.78 -4.40
C HIS A 101 4.58 0.37 -4.99
N ASP A 102 4.34 0.23 -6.28
CA ASP A 102 4.27 -1.06 -6.98
C ASP A 102 5.57 -1.86 -6.82
N ARG A 103 6.70 -1.20 -7.03
CA ARG A 103 8.02 -1.81 -6.88
C ARG A 103 8.37 -2.11 -5.43
N GLN A 104 8.04 -1.21 -4.50
CA GLN A 104 8.25 -1.43 -3.07
C GLN A 104 7.44 -2.63 -2.60
N TRP A 105 6.16 -2.70 -2.98
CA TRP A 105 5.29 -3.80 -2.61
C TRP A 105 5.72 -5.14 -3.20
N ASP A 106 6.17 -5.16 -4.43
CA ASP A 106 6.69 -6.36 -5.07
C ASP A 106 7.96 -6.90 -4.36
N ILE A 107 8.82 -6.02 -3.85
CA ILE A 107 9.96 -6.44 -3.02
C ILE A 107 9.48 -6.96 -1.66
N ILE A 108 8.54 -6.28 -1.00
CA ILE A 108 7.97 -6.70 0.28
C ILE A 108 7.37 -8.12 0.18
N GLU A 109 6.52 -8.36 -0.83
CA GLU A 109 5.86 -9.66 -1.04
C GLU A 109 6.85 -10.83 -1.24
N ARG A 110 8.04 -10.54 -1.77
CA ARG A 110 9.07 -11.55 -2.04
C ARG A 110 10.12 -11.69 -0.94
N THR A 111 10.10 -10.82 0.06
CA THR A 111 11.16 -10.77 1.08
C THR A 111 10.68 -11.37 2.40
N PRO A 112 11.13 -12.58 2.76
CA PRO A 112 10.86 -13.15 4.08
C PRO A 112 11.34 -12.20 5.19
N GLY A 113 10.55 -12.08 6.25
CA GLY A 113 10.88 -11.22 7.38
C GLY A 113 10.33 -9.79 7.28
N ILE A 114 9.88 -9.34 6.11
CA ILE A 114 9.13 -8.09 5.97
C ILE A 114 7.64 -8.42 6.03
N ALA A 115 6.97 -7.98 7.10
CA ALA A 115 5.56 -8.29 7.34
C ALA A 115 4.60 -7.39 6.54
N GLY A 116 5.11 -6.32 5.95
CA GLY A 116 4.33 -5.34 5.20
C GLY A 116 4.47 -3.93 5.74
N GLY A 117 3.48 -3.08 5.49
CA GLY A 117 3.48 -1.70 5.95
C GLY A 117 2.11 -1.03 5.86
N ALA A 118 2.02 0.15 6.46
CA ALA A 118 0.87 1.03 6.36
C ALA A 118 1.23 2.26 5.50
N VAL A 119 0.49 2.45 4.44
CA VAL A 119 0.66 3.63 3.57
C VAL A 119 0.27 4.88 4.33
N TRP A 120 1.04 5.93 4.22
CA TRP A 120 0.70 7.26 4.72
C TRP A 120 0.11 8.10 3.58
N GLU A 121 -1.23 8.38 3.59
CA GLU A 121 -2.18 7.83 4.54
C GLU A 121 -3.52 7.50 3.87
N TRP A 122 -4.49 7.01 4.65
CA TRP A 122 -5.76 6.53 4.11
C TRP A 122 -6.63 7.63 3.49
N ALA A 123 -6.75 8.77 4.17
CA ALA A 123 -7.61 9.86 3.68
C ALA A 123 -7.08 11.21 4.13
N ASP A 124 -7.27 12.21 3.30
CA ASP A 124 -6.94 13.59 3.63
C ASP A 124 -7.49 14.01 4.99
N GLN A 125 -6.66 14.71 5.75
CA GLN A 125 -6.97 15.16 7.12
C GLN A 125 -7.84 16.43 7.11
N GLY A 126 -8.92 16.42 6.35
CA GLY A 126 -9.88 17.50 6.28
C GLY A 126 -11.04 17.33 7.25
N MET A 127 -11.45 18.38 7.91
CA MET A 127 -12.66 18.43 8.74
C MET A 127 -13.82 19.09 7.98
N PRO A 128 -15.02 18.49 7.94
CA PRO A 128 -16.16 19.12 7.30
C PRO A 128 -16.58 20.38 8.07
N PHE A 129 -16.92 21.45 7.37
CA PHE A 129 -17.47 22.65 7.95
C PHE A 129 -18.77 23.06 7.25
N LYS A 130 -19.60 23.82 7.95
CA LYS A 130 -20.86 24.33 7.37
C LYS A 130 -20.59 25.64 6.63
N SER A 131 -21.18 25.79 5.46
CA SER A 131 -21.02 26.98 4.58
C SER A 131 -21.39 28.31 5.23
N ASN A 132 -22.24 28.29 6.25
CA ASN A 132 -22.70 29.49 6.98
C ASN A 132 -21.85 29.81 8.22
N SER A 133 -20.83 29.06 8.52
CA SER A 133 -19.85 29.50 9.51
C SER A 133 -19.09 30.66 8.87
N GLU A 134 -19.18 31.85 9.46
CA GLU A 134 -18.33 32.98 9.09
C GLU A 134 -16.94 32.46 8.84
N LYS A 135 -16.45 32.60 7.60
CA LYS A 135 -15.18 32.12 7.06
C LYS A 135 -14.31 31.53 8.16
N GLY A 136 -14.56 30.28 8.44
CA GLY A 136 -13.90 29.61 9.56
C GLY A 136 -12.43 29.51 9.26
N ILE A 137 -11.71 30.49 9.73
CA ILE A 137 -10.29 30.37 9.89
C ILE A 137 -10.11 29.48 11.07
N VAL A 138 -9.92 28.21 10.84
CA VAL A 138 -9.43 27.34 11.88
C VAL A 138 -8.01 27.79 12.21
N ASN A 139 -7.79 28.06 13.43
CA ASN A 139 -6.56 28.61 13.91
C ASN A 139 -5.48 27.52 13.83
N SER A 140 -4.59 27.62 12.86
CA SER A 140 -3.47 26.71 12.65
C SER A 140 -2.42 26.78 13.73
N ASP A 141 -2.44 27.81 14.56
CA ASP A 141 -1.46 28.08 15.61
C ASP A 141 -1.26 26.89 16.58
N ARG A 142 -2.24 26.01 16.64
CA ARG A 142 -2.18 24.83 17.51
C ARG A 142 -1.06 23.85 17.15
N TYR A 143 -0.65 23.82 15.87
CA TYR A 143 0.35 22.87 15.37
C TYR A 143 1.45 23.51 14.51
N GLY A 144 1.45 24.84 14.33
CA GLY A 144 2.48 25.54 13.56
C GLY A 144 2.39 25.33 12.05
N TYR A 145 1.22 24.97 11.52
CA TYR A 145 0.98 24.79 10.09
C TYR A 145 0.09 25.89 9.55
N GLU A 146 0.41 26.40 8.34
CA GLU A 146 -0.51 27.27 7.62
C GLU A 146 -1.71 26.48 7.14
N GLU A 147 -2.89 26.86 7.58
CA GLU A 147 -4.16 26.29 7.11
C GLU A 147 -4.54 26.91 5.79
N ARG A 148 -4.80 26.07 4.82
CA ARG A 148 -5.50 26.47 3.61
C ARG A 148 -6.95 25.98 3.71
N VAL A 149 -7.85 26.92 3.85
CA VAL A 149 -9.28 26.63 3.82
C VAL A 149 -9.73 26.62 2.37
N PHE A 150 -10.18 25.50 1.89
CA PHE A 150 -10.92 25.41 0.63
C PHE A 150 -12.39 25.59 0.94
N THR A 151 -12.89 26.82 0.79
CA THR A 151 -14.31 27.12 0.95
C THR A 151 -15.03 26.92 -0.36
N SER A 152 -16.03 26.02 -0.41
CA SER A 152 -17.06 26.05 -1.45
C SER A 152 -18.27 26.80 -0.93
N SER A 153 -19.12 27.34 -1.84
CA SER A 153 -20.38 28.01 -1.47
C SER A 153 -21.35 27.11 -0.70
N ASP A 154 -21.17 25.78 -0.81
CA ASP A 154 -22.12 24.76 -0.35
C ASP A 154 -21.63 24.01 0.89
N GLY A 155 -20.54 24.45 1.51
CA GLY A 155 -19.80 23.73 2.53
C GLY A 155 -18.52 23.15 1.96
N GLY A 156 -17.60 22.76 2.79
CA GLY A 156 -16.31 22.24 2.36
C GLY A 156 -15.56 21.55 3.49
N PHE A 157 -14.29 21.35 3.28
CA PHE A 157 -13.37 20.75 4.23
C PHE A 157 -12.23 21.73 4.52
N GLU A 158 -11.88 21.81 5.79
CA GLU A 158 -10.65 22.47 6.21
C GLU A 158 -9.50 21.47 6.13
N MET A 159 -8.41 21.89 5.51
CA MET A 159 -7.23 21.07 5.31
C MET A 159 -6.07 21.68 6.09
N TYR A 160 -5.28 20.86 6.74
CA TYR A 160 -4.09 21.29 7.49
C TYR A 160 -2.93 21.58 6.54
N GLY A 161 -2.97 22.75 5.88
CA GLY A 161 -1.94 23.16 4.94
C GLY A 161 -1.75 22.15 3.80
N ASN A 162 -0.57 22.13 3.22
CA ASN A 162 -0.20 21.17 2.18
C ASN A 162 0.12 19.76 2.72
N LYS A 163 0.15 19.57 4.04
CA LYS A 163 0.38 18.25 4.68
C LYS A 163 -0.92 17.49 4.94
N GLY A 164 -2.06 18.13 4.83
CA GLY A 164 -3.35 17.48 5.00
C GLY A 164 -3.91 16.85 3.72
N THR A 165 -3.17 16.87 2.62
CA THR A 165 -3.54 16.28 1.33
C THR A 165 -2.70 15.05 1.01
N ASP A 166 -2.53 14.19 2.00
CA ASP A 166 -1.65 13.01 1.95
C ASP A 166 -2.46 11.71 1.79
N GLY A 167 -3.77 11.83 1.59
CA GLY A 167 -4.68 10.70 1.56
C GLY A 167 -4.71 9.96 0.22
N LEU A 168 -5.01 8.68 0.28
CA LEU A 168 -5.48 7.88 -0.85
C LEU A 168 -6.91 8.26 -1.25
N LEU A 169 -7.64 8.86 -0.32
CA LEU A 169 -8.98 9.38 -0.48
C LEU A 169 -8.98 10.87 -0.15
N TYR A 170 -9.83 11.64 -0.82
CA TYR A 170 -10.16 12.97 -0.34
C TYR A 170 -10.82 12.94 1.05
N ALA A 171 -10.92 14.08 1.70
CA ALA A 171 -11.56 14.20 3.01
C ALA A 171 -13.03 13.73 3.01
N ASP A 172 -13.73 13.86 1.89
CA ASP A 172 -15.10 13.34 1.66
C ASP A 172 -15.16 11.85 1.31
N ARG A 173 -14.01 11.18 1.32
CA ARG A 173 -13.83 9.76 0.98
C ARG A 173 -13.92 9.43 -0.52
N THR A 174 -13.92 10.40 -1.40
CA THR A 174 -13.78 10.16 -2.85
C THR A 174 -12.38 9.61 -3.16
N PRO A 175 -12.27 8.47 -3.86
CA PRO A 175 -10.97 7.87 -4.16
C PRO A 175 -10.13 8.70 -5.12
N LEU A 176 -8.83 8.82 -4.84
CA LEU A 176 -7.80 9.34 -5.72
C LEU A 176 -7.24 8.21 -6.62
N PRO A 177 -6.53 8.53 -7.72
CA PRO A 177 -5.89 7.52 -8.55
C PRO A 177 -5.00 6.54 -7.77
N ASN A 178 -4.26 7.01 -6.78
CA ASN A 178 -3.38 6.23 -5.92
C ASN A 178 -4.11 5.14 -5.12
N TYR A 179 -5.39 5.35 -4.80
CA TYR A 179 -6.23 4.33 -4.18
C TYR A 179 -6.38 3.09 -5.06
N TYR A 180 -6.60 3.27 -6.36
CA TYR A 180 -6.76 2.16 -7.30
C TYR A 180 -5.43 1.46 -7.57
N GLU A 181 -4.33 2.17 -7.55
CA GLU A 181 -2.99 1.58 -7.60
C GLU A 181 -2.72 0.71 -6.36
N LEU A 182 -3.01 1.22 -5.16
CA LEU A 182 -2.92 0.45 -3.93
C LEU A 182 -3.80 -0.79 -3.96
N GLN A 183 -5.06 -0.64 -4.39
CA GLN A 183 -6.00 -1.75 -4.53
C GLN A 183 -5.44 -2.84 -5.44
N HIS A 184 -4.84 -2.46 -6.56
CA HIS A 184 -4.19 -3.39 -7.48
C HIS A 184 -2.99 -4.09 -6.84
N ASN A 185 -2.10 -3.34 -6.22
CA ASN A 185 -0.86 -3.87 -5.64
C ASN A 185 -1.13 -4.78 -4.45
N TYR A 186 -2.14 -4.47 -3.62
CA TYR A 186 -2.53 -5.27 -2.47
C TYR A 186 -3.45 -6.45 -2.81
N ALA A 187 -3.89 -6.57 -4.06
CA ALA A 187 -4.77 -7.66 -4.47
C ALA A 187 -4.11 -9.02 -4.21
N ARG A 188 -4.82 -9.88 -3.50
CA ARG A 188 -4.36 -11.23 -3.15
C ARG A 188 -4.62 -12.27 -4.23
N ALA A 189 -5.48 -11.95 -5.19
CA ALA A 189 -5.72 -12.77 -6.38
C ALA A 189 -5.96 -11.86 -7.58
N PHE A 190 -5.29 -12.12 -8.70
CA PHE A 190 -5.36 -11.27 -9.88
C PHE A 190 -4.96 -12.03 -11.15
N VAL A 191 -5.32 -11.46 -12.29
CA VAL A 191 -4.84 -11.91 -13.61
C VAL A 191 -3.49 -11.23 -13.88
N SER A 192 -2.44 -12.00 -14.04
CA SER A 192 -1.08 -11.48 -14.29
C SER A 192 -0.78 -11.25 -15.78
N SER A 193 -1.34 -12.09 -16.66
CA SER A 193 -1.21 -11.95 -18.11
C SER A 193 -2.32 -12.69 -18.85
N ILE A 194 -2.48 -12.34 -20.14
CA ILE A 194 -3.41 -13.00 -21.05
C ILE A 194 -2.66 -13.38 -22.33
N GLU A 195 -2.77 -14.64 -22.73
CA GLU A 195 -2.21 -15.19 -23.96
C GLU A 195 -3.31 -15.88 -24.77
N GLY A 196 -3.79 -15.23 -25.82
CA GLY A 196 -4.99 -15.68 -26.55
C GLY A 196 -6.22 -15.64 -25.66
N ASP A 197 -6.84 -16.78 -25.43
CA ASP A 197 -7.97 -16.97 -24.48
C ASP A 197 -7.52 -17.54 -23.13
N THR A 198 -6.24 -17.73 -22.91
CA THR A 198 -5.72 -18.25 -21.64
C THR A 198 -5.30 -17.11 -20.75
N VAL A 199 -5.85 -17.08 -19.55
CA VAL A 199 -5.50 -16.12 -18.49
C VAL A 199 -4.62 -16.80 -17.46
N ASN A 200 -3.53 -16.13 -17.08
CA ASN A 200 -2.65 -16.55 -16.00
C ASN A 200 -3.09 -15.87 -14.70
N ILE A 201 -3.35 -16.65 -13.67
CA ILE A 201 -3.89 -16.20 -12.39
C ILE A 201 -2.87 -16.46 -11.30
N VAL A 202 -2.67 -15.48 -10.45
CA VAL A 202 -1.77 -15.55 -9.29
C VAL A 202 -2.58 -15.55 -8.01
N ASN A 203 -2.24 -16.46 -7.10
CA ASN A 203 -2.73 -16.51 -5.74
C ASN A 203 -1.64 -16.05 -4.76
N ARG A 204 -1.81 -14.87 -4.18
CA ARG A 204 -0.93 -14.31 -3.14
C ARG A 204 -1.43 -14.59 -1.71
N TYR A 205 -2.52 -15.30 -1.53
CA TYR A 205 -2.94 -15.73 -0.20
C TYR A 205 -1.93 -16.72 0.38
N ASP A 206 -1.78 -16.69 1.70
CA ASP A 206 -0.91 -17.62 2.44
C ASP A 206 -1.61 -18.94 2.80
N PHE A 207 -2.94 -18.91 2.94
CA PHE A 207 -3.70 -20.02 3.51
C PHE A 207 -4.96 -20.40 2.72
N LEU A 208 -5.37 -19.60 1.72
CA LEU A 208 -6.63 -19.81 1.01
C LEU A 208 -6.38 -20.31 -0.42
N ASN A 209 -7.03 -21.43 -0.79
CA ASN A 209 -7.16 -21.81 -2.18
C ASN A 209 -8.22 -20.91 -2.85
N LEU A 210 -8.00 -20.47 -4.08
CA LEU A 210 -8.95 -19.57 -4.76
C LEU A 210 -10.30 -20.24 -5.06
N LYS A 211 -10.33 -21.56 -5.29
CA LYS A 211 -11.50 -22.30 -5.73
C LYS A 211 -12.76 -22.03 -4.90
N ASP A 212 -12.62 -21.94 -3.58
CA ASP A 212 -13.73 -21.78 -2.65
C ASP A 212 -13.84 -20.38 -2.07
N ASN A 213 -12.90 -19.48 -2.43
CA ASN A 213 -12.75 -18.19 -1.75
C ASN A 213 -12.79 -17.00 -2.69
N VAL A 214 -12.56 -17.19 -4.00
CA VAL A 214 -12.47 -16.09 -4.96
C VAL A 214 -13.17 -16.46 -6.27
N THR A 215 -13.97 -15.53 -6.77
CA THR A 215 -14.59 -15.64 -8.09
C THR A 215 -14.13 -14.52 -9.00
N PHE A 216 -13.74 -14.87 -10.20
CA PHE A 216 -13.40 -13.95 -11.28
C PHE A 216 -14.62 -13.83 -12.20
N HIS A 217 -15.36 -12.72 -12.11
CA HIS A 217 -16.36 -12.36 -13.11
C HIS A 217 -15.66 -11.63 -14.24
N TRP A 218 -15.96 -12.01 -15.47
CA TRP A 218 -15.32 -11.36 -16.61
C TRP A 218 -16.34 -10.94 -17.66
N THR A 219 -16.03 -9.85 -18.36
CA THR A 219 -16.83 -9.29 -19.43
C THR A 219 -15.94 -8.94 -20.61
N LEU A 220 -16.25 -9.46 -21.78
CA LEU A 220 -15.64 -9.07 -23.04
C LEU A 220 -16.53 -8.06 -23.73
N THR A 221 -15.98 -6.91 -24.04
CA THR A 221 -16.66 -5.86 -24.84
C THR A 221 -15.92 -5.62 -26.15
N ASN A 222 -16.66 -5.29 -27.19
CA ASN A 222 -16.14 -4.80 -28.45
C ASN A 222 -16.74 -3.42 -28.71
N ASP A 223 -15.90 -2.41 -28.85
CA ASP A 223 -16.29 -0.99 -28.85
C ASP A 223 -17.09 -0.63 -27.59
N ARG A 224 -18.42 -0.76 -27.61
CA ARG A 224 -19.29 -0.46 -26.44
C ARG A 224 -20.24 -1.60 -26.09
N ASP A 225 -20.27 -2.64 -26.90
CA ASP A 225 -21.23 -3.74 -26.73
C ASP A 225 -20.58 -4.90 -25.95
N THR A 226 -21.35 -5.49 -25.03
CA THR A 226 -20.96 -6.72 -24.38
C THR A 226 -21.09 -7.87 -25.35
N VAL A 227 -19.98 -8.52 -25.66
CA VAL A 227 -19.89 -9.65 -26.58
C VAL A 227 -20.11 -10.97 -25.83
N MET A 228 -19.50 -11.10 -24.68
CA MET A 228 -19.55 -12.30 -23.84
C MET A 228 -19.22 -11.98 -22.40
N GLN A 229 -19.76 -12.77 -21.48
CA GLN A 229 -19.45 -12.66 -20.05
C GLN A 229 -19.49 -14.03 -19.39
N GLY A 230 -18.85 -14.16 -18.24
CA GLY A 230 -18.86 -15.38 -17.48
C GLY A 230 -18.21 -15.22 -16.11
N ALA A 231 -18.10 -16.32 -15.38
CA ALA A 231 -17.41 -16.34 -14.12
C ALA A 231 -16.73 -17.69 -13.91
N PHE A 232 -15.66 -17.70 -13.15
CA PHE A 232 -14.95 -18.92 -12.75
C PHE A 232 -14.23 -18.72 -11.41
N SER A 233 -13.98 -19.84 -10.72
CA SER A 233 -13.18 -19.89 -9.50
C SER A 233 -12.08 -20.93 -9.72
N PRO A 234 -10.84 -20.52 -9.99
CA PRO A 234 -9.78 -21.45 -10.36
C PRO A 234 -9.28 -22.25 -9.14
N ASP A 235 -8.96 -23.51 -9.32
CA ASP A 235 -8.22 -24.28 -8.32
C ASP A 235 -6.76 -23.81 -8.32
N CYS A 236 -6.42 -22.95 -7.37
CA CYS A 236 -5.10 -22.37 -7.21
C CYS A 236 -4.76 -22.35 -5.72
N THR A 237 -3.82 -23.20 -5.33
CA THR A 237 -3.34 -23.28 -3.94
C THR A 237 -2.59 -22.03 -3.50
N PRO A 238 -2.43 -21.78 -2.18
CA PRO A 238 -1.69 -20.61 -1.67
C PRO A 238 -0.31 -20.45 -2.29
N ARG A 239 0.07 -19.20 -2.55
CA ARG A 239 1.40 -18.82 -3.09
C ARG A 239 1.77 -19.48 -4.42
N ASN A 240 0.77 -19.87 -5.22
CA ASN A 240 0.94 -20.45 -6.54
C ASN A 240 0.26 -19.64 -7.63
N SER A 241 0.42 -20.10 -8.85
CA SER A 241 -0.27 -19.61 -10.04
C SER A 241 -0.92 -20.75 -10.81
N THR A 242 -1.93 -20.44 -11.60
CA THR A 242 -2.64 -21.36 -12.45
C THR A 242 -3.12 -20.67 -13.72
N THR A 243 -3.57 -21.42 -14.70
CA THR A 243 -4.15 -20.90 -15.93
C THR A 243 -5.62 -21.27 -16.04
N TYR A 244 -6.39 -20.43 -16.73
CA TYR A 244 -7.78 -20.71 -17.09
C TYR A 244 -8.05 -20.27 -18.53
N THR A 245 -8.78 -21.09 -19.31
CA THR A 245 -9.12 -20.78 -20.71
C THR A 245 -10.55 -20.27 -20.80
N LEU A 246 -10.73 -19.04 -21.27
CA LEU A 246 -12.02 -18.37 -21.35
C LEU A 246 -12.89 -18.80 -22.55
N ARG A 247 -12.26 -19.37 -23.59
CA ARG A 247 -12.92 -19.74 -24.87
C ARG A 247 -13.60 -18.53 -25.53
N LEU A 248 -12.84 -17.46 -25.70
CA LEU A 248 -13.34 -16.21 -26.28
C LEU A 248 -13.68 -16.38 -27.77
N PRO A 249 -14.73 -15.73 -28.28
CA PRO A 249 -14.98 -15.67 -29.72
C PRO A 249 -13.87 -14.85 -30.41
N ARG A 250 -13.65 -15.11 -31.71
CA ARG A 250 -12.68 -14.34 -32.50
C ARG A 250 -13.07 -12.87 -32.52
N GLN A 251 -12.13 -12.01 -32.17
CA GLN A 251 -12.36 -10.56 -32.08
C GLN A 251 -11.91 -9.87 -33.37
N SER A 252 -12.71 -8.93 -33.83
CA SER A 252 -12.37 -7.99 -34.91
C SER A 252 -12.47 -6.58 -34.34
N GLY A 253 -11.37 -5.84 -34.27
CA GLY A 253 -11.34 -4.49 -33.75
C GLY A 253 -10.86 -4.41 -32.28
N LEU A 254 -11.09 -3.24 -31.68
CA LEU A 254 -10.70 -3.00 -30.28
C LEU A 254 -11.61 -3.76 -29.32
N SER A 255 -11.06 -4.64 -28.55
CA SER A 255 -11.79 -5.42 -27.56
C SER A 255 -11.16 -5.26 -26.18
N LEU A 256 -12.00 -5.11 -25.17
CA LEU A 256 -11.63 -4.99 -23.78
C LEU A 256 -12.14 -6.19 -23.01
N LEU A 257 -11.25 -6.86 -22.31
CA LEU A 257 -11.58 -7.93 -21.35
C LEU A 257 -11.40 -7.39 -19.94
N GLN A 258 -12.51 -7.26 -19.22
CA GLN A 258 -12.54 -6.78 -17.84
C GLN A 258 -12.78 -7.93 -16.88
N PHE A 259 -12.13 -7.88 -15.74
CA PHE A 259 -12.34 -8.79 -14.62
C PHE A 259 -12.76 -8.00 -13.38
N ASP A 260 -13.83 -8.44 -12.74
CA ASP A 260 -14.20 -8.08 -11.38
C ASP A 260 -13.92 -9.29 -10.48
N VAL A 261 -12.96 -9.12 -9.56
CA VAL A 261 -12.53 -10.19 -8.65
C VAL A 261 -13.20 -10.00 -7.31
N VAL A 262 -13.98 -10.99 -6.88
CA VAL A 262 -14.78 -10.93 -5.66
C VAL A 262 -14.38 -12.03 -4.68
N ASP A 263 -14.49 -11.73 -3.39
CA ASP A 263 -14.31 -12.70 -2.31
C ASP A 263 -15.55 -13.60 -2.10
N ALA A 264 -15.47 -14.55 -1.19
CA ALA A 264 -16.56 -15.46 -0.86
C ALA A 264 -17.80 -14.76 -0.26
N GLN A 265 -17.67 -13.52 0.20
CA GLN A 265 -18.76 -12.68 0.69
C GLN A 265 -19.38 -11.81 -0.41
N GLY A 266 -18.82 -11.85 -1.61
CA GLY A 266 -19.27 -11.05 -2.76
C GLY A 266 -18.70 -9.64 -2.81
N HIS A 267 -17.73 -9.31 -1.97
CA HIS A 267 -17.07 -8.01 -2.03
C HIS A 267 -16.06 -7.98 -3.18
N ARG A 268 -16.20 -7.02 -4.08
CA ARG A 268 -15.21 -6.79 -5.13
C ARG A 268 -13.99 -6.08 -4.56
N PHE A 269 -12.86 -6.78 -4.55
CA PHE A 269 -11.60 -6.22 -4.08
C PHE A 269 -10.63 -5.83 -5.19
N LEU A 270 -10.90 -6.21 -6.44
CA LEU A 270 -10.08 -5.82 -7.58
C LEU A 270 -10.92 -5.70 -8.85
N GLN A 271 -10.60 -4.71 -9.68
CA GLN A 271 -11.04 -4.63 -11.07
C GLN A 271 -9.81 -4.49 -11.98
N GLN A 272 -9.73 -5.30 -13.03
CA GLN A 272 -8.66 -5.24 -14.01
C GLN A 272 -9.24 -5.20 -15.42
N SER A 273 -8.53 -4.53 -16.33
CA SER A 273 -8.94 -4.43 -17.72
C SER A 273 -7.75 -4.66 -18.67
N PHE A 274 -7.96 -5.47 -19.70
CA PHE A 274 -6.95 -5.84 -20.69
C PHE A 274 -7.46 -5.54 -22.08
N VAL A 275 -6.65 -4.84 -22.88
CA VAL A 275 -6.93 -4.60 -24.29
C VAL A 275 -6.41 -5.79 -25.09
N LEU A 276 -7.30 -6.56 -25.74
CA LEU A 276 -6.96 -7.77 -26.47
C LEU A 276 -6.44 -7.50 -27.88
N ASN A 277 -7.05 -6.57 -28.61
CA ASN A 277 -6.65 -6.21 -29.96
C ASN A 277 -6.27 -4.74 -30.01
N LYS A 278 -4.97 -4.43 -29.97
CA LYS A 278 -4.48 -3.07 -30.21
C LYS A 278 -4.55 -2.78 -31.71
N ARG A 279 -5.33 -1.81 -32.13
CA ARG A 279 -5.20 -1.23 -33.47
C ARG A 279 -3.80 -0.60 -33.55
N ILE A 280 -2.89 -1.21 -34.30
CA ILE A 280 -1.64 -0.55 -34.67
C ILE A 280 -2.08 0.54 -35.66
N ILE A 281 -2.12 1.78 -35.23
CA ILE A 281 -2.20 2.92 -36.13
C ILE A 281 -0.85 2.95 -36.82
N SER A 282 -0.76 2.34 -38.02
CA SER A 282 0.38 2.58 -38.89
C SER A 282 0.39 4.09 -39.14
N LYS A 283 1.49 4.76 -38.79
CA LYS A 283 1.73 6.11 -39.31
C LYS A 283 1.64 5.99 -40.82
N SER A 284 0.60 6.55 -41.42
CA SER A 284 0.60 6.82 -42.84
C SER A 284 1.79 7.75 -43.09
N GLU A 285 2.72 7.31 -43.90
CA GLU A 285 3.79 8.15 -44.44
C GLU A 285 3.14 9.39 -45.06
N GLU A 286 3.47 10.57 -44.51
CA GLU A 286 3.35 11.84 -45.21
C GLU A 286 4.60 12.03 -46.12
#